data_28c26bc41b332b36ae31af05c458fb12
#
_entry.id   28c26bc41b332b36ae31af05c458fb12
#
_cell.length_a   1.000
_cell.length_b   1.000
_cell.length_c   1.000
_cell.angle_alpha   90.00
_cell.angle_beta   90.00
_cell.angle_gamma   90.00
#
_symmetry.space_group_name_H-M   'P 1'
#
loop_
_entity.id
_entity.type
_entity.pdbx_description
1 polymer ?
#
loop_
_entity_poly.entity_id
_entity_poly.type
_entity_poly.pdbx_seq_one_letter_code
_entity_poly.pdbx_strand_id
1 'polypeptide(L)'
;LAQVRTKKKEFLSQIERIVPWKEWLAMIQPCYYKGERGNKPYPLEIMLRLYLLQNLYDLSDEATVAEAIDSRAFSEFCGVDSSNQVPDGDTLGRFRNLLIRNGLQEKLFAQVVAALMERGLILKKGTIVDSTIISAPSSTKNKEKKRDPDAHQVKKGNTWHFGYKAHIGVDKDSGLVHTVKATAANVHDVSETSKLLTGEEEAVYGDSGYLGAGKREDAVVRNKSGHKIKYKINRRPSQVKKLSKSGQYAAKKAEHAKSSVRAKVEHVFGVVKKQLHFRKTRYRGLEKQQAKFNIMFALANLILADRPCLAA
;
A
#
# COMPACT_ATOMS: atom_id res chain seq x y z
N LEU A 1 -10.32 -32.80 21.41
CA LEU A 1 -9.36 -31.77 21.79
C LEU A 1 -9.76 -30.48 21.07
N ALA A 2 -10.19 -29.45 21.81
CA ALA A 2 -10.50 -28.14 21.26
C ALA A 2 -9.26 -27.65 20.49
N GLN A 3 -9.42 -27.30 19.18
CA GLN A 3 -8.32 -26.74 18.39
C GLN A 3 -7.96 -25.39 18.97
N VAL A 4 -6.79 -25.28 19.57
CA VAL A 4 -6.27 -23.99 20.07
C VAL A 4 -6.12 -23.04 18.88
N ARG A 5 -6.94 -21.99 18.85
CA ARG A 5 -6.85 -20.92 17.83
C ARG A 5 -5.76 -19.93 18.25
N THR A 6 -4.69 -19.88 17.50
CA THR A 6 -3.64 -18.86 17.69
C THR A 6 -3.98 -17.60 16.90
N LYS A 7 -3.52 -16.42 17.35
CA LYS A 7 -3.68 -15.15 16.61
C LYS A 7 -3.18 -15.24 15.16
N LYS A 8 -2.11 -16.02 14.91
CA LYS A 8 -1.59 -16.27 13.57
C LYS A 8 -2.61 -17.01 12.70
N LYS A 9 -3.23 -18.09 13.21
CA LYS A 9 -4.27 -18.83 12.49
C LYS A 9 -5.53 -17.99 12.25
N GLU A 10 -5.95 -17.20 13.22
CA GLU A 10 -7.10 -16.32 13.08
C GLU A 10 -6.87 -15.29 11.97
N PHE A 11 -5.70 -14.65 11.95
CA PHE A 11 -5.34 -13.69 10.91
C PHE A 11 -5.26 -14.35 9.53
N LEU A 12 -4.63 -15.52 9.41
CA LEU A 12 -4.58 -16.23 8.13
C LEU A 12 -5.96 -16.72 7.67
N SER A 13 -6.84 -17.12 8.59
CA SER A 13 -8.24 -17.45 8.26
C SER A 13 -9.01 -16.22 7.77
N GLN A 14 -8.73 -15.03 8.31
CA GLN A 14 -9.27 -13.79 7.79
C GLN A 14 -8.79 -13.53 6.35
N ILE A 15 -7.49 -13.66 6.11
CA ILE A 15 -6.89 -13.49 4.77
C ILE A 15 -7.49 -14.48 3.78
N GLU A 16 -7.66 -15.75 4.17
CA GLU A 16 -8.30 -16.77 3.34
C GLU A 16 -9.70 -16.35 2.85
N ARG A 17 -10.48 -15.74 3.72
CA ARG A 17 -11.86 -15.31 3.44
C ARG A 17 -11.94 -14.05 2.59
N ILE A 18 -11.01 -13.09 2.78
CA ILE A 18 -11.10 -11.76 2.15
C ILE A 18 -10.35 -11.64 0.81
N VAL A 19 -9.36 -12.51 0.55
CA VAL A 19 -8.62 -12.49 -0.71
C VAL A 19 -9.48 -13.08 -1.82
N PRO A 20 -9.63 -12.41 -2.97
CA PRO A 20 -10.38 -12.93 -4.11
C PRO A 20 -9.51 -13.91 -4.92
N TRP A 21 -9.32 -15.11 -4.36
CA TRP A 21 -8.39 -16.14 -4.89
C TRP A 21 -8.65 -16.47 -6.35
N LYS A 22 -9.92 -16.73 -6.70
CA LYS A 22 -10.33 -17.13 -8.05
C LYS A 22 -9.95 -16.07 -9.09
N GLU A 23 -10.24 -14.82 -8.79
CA GLU A 23 -9.97 -13.68 -9.67
C GLU A 23 -8.46 -13.44 -9.82
N TRP A 24 -7.72 -13.51 -8.71
CA TRP A 24 -6.28 -13.31 -8.71
C TRP A 24 -5.54 -14.43 -9.44
N LEU A 25 -5.92 -15.69 -9.21
CA LEU A 25 -5.37 -16.83 -9.95
C LEU A 25 -5.66 -16.73 -11.44
N ALA A 26 -6.88 -16.36 -11.82
CA ALA A 26 -7.27 -16.18 -13.23
C ALA A 26 -6.47 -15.06 -13.93
N MET A 27 -6.12 -13.97 -13.22
CA MET A 27 -5.28 -12.90 -13.76
C MET A 27 -3.83 -13.32 -13.96
N ILE A 28 -3.29 -14.17 -13.07
CA ILE A 28 -1.89 -14.58 -13.10
C ILE A 28 -1.67 -15.75 -14.06
N GLN A 29 -2.62 -16.66 -14.17
CA GLN A 29 -2.54 -17.90 -14.95
C GLN A 29 -2.01 -17.72 -16.38
N PRO A 30 -2.44 -16.72 -17.18
CA PRO A 30 -1.95 -16.53 -18.55
C PRO A 30 -0.45 -16.24 -18.64
N CYS A 31 0.14 -15.65 -17.59
CA CYS A 31 1.55 -15.30 -17.54
C CYS A 31 2.39 -16.37 -16.84
N TYR A 32 1.75 -17.36 -16.21
CA TYR A 32 2.44 -18.38 -15.43
C TYR A 32 3.04 -19.47 -16.33
N TYR A 33 4.09 -20.12 -15.83
CA TYR A 33 4.82 -21.16 -16.58
C TYR A 33 3.93 -22.34 -16.93
N LYS A 34 4.00 -22.79 -18.19
CA LYS A 34 3.19 -23.92 -18.70
C LYS A 34 3.80 -25.29 -18.44
N GLY A 35 5.10 -25.34 -18.08
CA GLY A 35 5.80 -26.60 -17.80
C GLY A 35 6.06 -27.46 -19.04
N GLU A 36 6.18 -26.84 -20.23
CA GLU A 36 6.40 -27.53 -21.50
C GLU A 36 7.82 -28.10 -21.63
N ARG A 37 8.79 -27.58 -20.87
CA ARG A 37 10.20 -28.04 -20.87
C ARG A 37 10.76 -27.96 -19.45
N GLY A 38 11.57 -28.96 -19.06
CA GLY A 38 12.24 -29.00 -17.75
C GLY A 38 11.34 -29.47 -16.60
N ASN A 39 11.66 -29.06 -15.39
CA ASN A 39 10.90 -29.39 -14.20
C ASN A 39 9.51 -28.78 -14.24
N LYS A 40 8.50 -29.53 -13.77
CA LYS A 40 7.13 -29.03 -13.63
C LYS A 40 7.12 -27.82 -12.69
N PRO A 41 6.39 -26.73 -13.03
CA PRO A 41 6.23 -25.61 -12.14
C PRO A 41 5.42 -26.00 -10.90
N TYR A 42 5.70 -25.37 -9.78
CA TYR A 42 4.85 -25.48 -8.58
C TYR A 42 3.42 -25.02 -8.91
N PRO A 43 2.40 -25.55 -8.24
CA PRO A 43 1.03 -25.08 -8.41
C PRO A 43 0.94 -23.56 -8.19
N LEU A 44 0.27 -22.85 -9.11
CA LEU A 44 0.17 -21.39 -9.04
C LEU A 44 -0.43 -20.90 -7.71
N GLU A 45 -1.40 -21.62 -7.17
CA GLU A 45 -2.03 -21.27 -5.90
C GLU A 45 -1.03 -21.30 -4.74
N ILE A 46 -0.17 -22.33 -4.66
CA ILE A 46 0.90 -22.40 -3.64
C ILE A 46 1.84 -21.20 -3.78
N MET A 47 2.26 -20.88 -5.00
CA MET A 47 3.13 -19.73 -5.27
C MET A 47 2.50 -18.41 -4.86
N LEU A 48 1.21 -18.21 -5.14
CA LEU A 48 0.48 -17.00 -4.73
C LEU A 48 0.33 -16.93 -3.21
N ARG A 49 0.01 -18.04 -2.55
CA ARG A 49 -0.11 -18.12 -1.09
C ARG A 49 1.20 -17.80 -0.38
N LEU A 50 2.31 -18.36 -0.84
CA LEU A 50 3.66 -18.03 -0.35
C LEU A 50 4.02 -16.56 -0.59
N TYR A 51 3.71 -16.03 -1.78
CA TYR A 51 3.92 -14.61 -2.08
C TYR A 51 3.10 -13.70 -1.16
N LEU A 52 1.86 -14.08 -0.81
CA LEU A 52 1.06 -13.33 0.15
C LEU A 52 1.63 -13.43 1.56
N LEU A 53 2.04 -14.62 2.03
CA LEU A 53 2.73 -14.77 3.32
C LEU A 53 3.95 -13.85 3.44
N GLN A 54 4.77 -13.81 2.38
CA GLN A 54 5.92 -12.92 2.30
C GLN A 54 5.53 -11.45 2.53
N ASN A 55 4.40 -11.03 1.95
CA ASN A 55 3.92 -9.65 2.07
C ASN A 55 3.22 -9.38 3.41
N LEU A 56 2.47 -10.34 3.95
CA LEU A 56 1.72 -10.22 5.20
C LEU A 56 2.64 -10.13 6.43
N TYR A 57 3.79 -10.81 6.37
CA TYR A 57 4.74 -10.91 7.50
C TYR A 57 6.08 -10.22 7.23
N ASP A 58 6.22 -9.52 6.11
CA ASP A 58 7.45 -8.85 5.66
C ASP A 58 8.69 -9.78 5.71
N LEU A 59 8.57 -10.99 5.18
CA LEU A 59 9.63 -11.98 5.16
C LEU A 59 10.56 -11.81 3.94
N SER A 60 11.80 -12.30 4.05
CA SER A 60 12.68 -12.53 2.89
C SER A 60 12.23 -13.77 2.10
N ASP A 61 12.78 -13.98 0.93
CA ASP A 61 12.47 -15.17 0.12
C ASP A 61 12.80 -16.44 0.91
N GLU A 62 14.01 -16.52 1.46
CA GLU A 62 14.47 -17.66 2.28
C GLU A 62 13.66 -17.82 3.57
N ALA A 63 13.36 -16.72 4.28
CA ALA A 63 12.58 -16.80 5.50
C ALA A 63 11.13 -17.25 5.22
N THR A 64 10.57 -16.90 4.06
CA THR A 64 9.22 -17.34 3.68
C THR A 64 9.18 -18.87 3.48
N VAL A 65 10.19 -19.40 2.81
CA VAL A 65 10.35 -20.84 2.58
C VAL A 65 10.53 -21.58 3.91
N ALA A 66 11.47 -21.12 4.75
CA ALA A 66 11.73 -21.73 6.05
C ALA A 66 10.47 -21.73 6.94
N GLU A 67 9.81 -20.58 7.06
CA GLU A 67 8.57 -20.46 7.85
C GLU A 67 7.41 -21.30 7.28
N ALA A 68 7.33 -21.49 5.96
CA ALA A 68 6.32 -22.35 5.34
C ALA A 68 6.56 -23.84 5.67
N ILE A 69 7.79 -24.26 5.93
CA ILE A 69 8.16 -25.60 6.35
C ILE A 69 7.96 -25.78 7.86
N ASP A 70 8.46 -24.83 8.66
CA ASP A 70 8.54 -24.97 10.12
C ASP A 70 7.22 -24.58 10.83
N SER A 71 6.44 -23.65 10.26
CA SER A 71 5.21 -23.16 10.88
C SER A 71 3.98 -23.89 10.38
N ARG A 72 3.36 -24.71 11.23
CA ARG A 72 2.11 -25.41 10.92
C ARG A 72 1.01 -24.46 10.37
N ALA A 73 0.90 -23.25 10.93
CA ALA A 73 -0.09 -22.30 10.46
C ALA A 73 0.18 -21.82 9.02
N PHE A 74 1.45 -21.73 8.63
CA PHE A 74 1.84 -21.34 7.27
C PHE A 74 1.70 -22.50 6.30
N SER A 75 2.10 -23.73 6.71
CA SER A 75 1.88 -24.92 5.89
C SER A 75 0.40 -25.13 5.58
N GLU A 76 -0.47 -25.06 6.60
CA GLU A 76 -1.92 -25.16 6.45
C GLU A 76 -2.48 -24.07 5.53
N PHE A 77 -2.03 -22.81 5.67
CA PHE A 77 -2.45 -21.72 4.80
C PHE A 77 -2.00 -21.90 3.35
N CYS A 78 -0.80 -22.44 3.12
CA CYS A 78 -0.28 -22.70 1.79
C CYS A 78 -0.84 -23.97 1.15
N GLY A 79 -1.50 -24.84 1.94
CA GLY A 79 -1.97 -26.15 1.48
C GLY A 79 -0.81 -27.08 1.16
N VAL A 80 0.27 -27.04 1.96
CA VAL A 80 1.46 -27.90 1.80
C VAL A 80 1.57 -28.86 2.99
N ASP A 81 1.76 -30.14 2.70
CA ASP A 81 1.84 -31.21 3.69
C ASP A 81 3.29 -31.70 3.87
N SER A 82 4.18 -31.39 2.95
CA SER A 82 5.58 -31.80 2.99
C SER A 82 6.50 -30.71 2.44
N SER A 83 7.77 -30.73 2.87
CA SER A 83 8.80 -29.80 2.42
C SER A 83 9.04 -29.82 0.90
N ASN A 84 8.82 -30.95 0.25
CA ASN A 84 8.99 -31.09 -1.20
C ASN A 84 7.97 -30.28 -2.02
N GLN A 85 6.86 -29.85 -1.41
CA GLN A 85 5.85 -29.01 -2.04
C GLN A 85 6.17 -27.52 -1.91
N VAL A 86 7.16 -27.16 -1.09
CA VAL A 86 7.59 -25.77 -0.89
C VAL A 86 8.74 -25.46 -1.85
N PRO A 87 8.64 -24.42 -2.70
CA PRO A 87 9.71 -24.01 -3.60
C PRO A 87 10.90 -23.42 -2.81
N ASP A 88 12.05 -23.35 -3.43
CA ASP A 88 13.19 -22.59 -2.91
C ASP A 88 12.98 -21.07 -3.00
N GLY A 89 13.81 -20.30 -2.29
CA GLY A 89 13.73 -18.83 -2.27
C GLY A 89 13.95 -18.20 -3.63
N ASP A 90 14.82 -18.76 -4.47
CA ASP A 90 15.06 -18.30 -5.84
C ASP A 90 13.81 -18.46 -6.72
N THR A 91 13.10 -19.56 -6.59
CA THR A 91 11.85 -19.83 -7.31
C THR A 91 10.76 -18.84 -6.88
N LEU A 92 10.65 -18.54 -5.58
CA LEU A 92 9.75 -17.49 -5.08
C LEU A 92 10.15 -16.10 -5.61
N GLY A 93 11.44 -15.82 -5.67
CA GLY A 93 11.99 -14.59 -6.26
C GLY A 93 11.68 -14.47 -7.76
N ARG A 94 11.80 -15.54 -8.53
CA ARG A 94 11.41 -15.59 -9.97
C ARG A 94 9.91 -15.36 -10.15
N PHE A 95 9.07 -15.95 -9.30
CA PHE A 95 7.63 -15.70 -9.33
C PHE A 95 7.29 -14.23 -9.08
N ARG A 96 7.86 -13.62 -8.06
CA ARG A 96 7.71 -12.17 -7.81
C ARG A 96 8.13 -11.33 -9.01
N ASN A 97 9.28 -11.64 -9.63
CA ASN A 97 9.75 -10.94 -10.83
C ASN A 97 8.83 -11.15 -12.03
N LEU A 98 8.22 -12.33 -12.18
CA LEU A 98 7.18 -12.58 -13.19
C LEU A 98 5.98 -11.65 -12.98
N LEU A 99 5.49 -11.53 -11.74
CA LEU A 99 4.39 -10.62 -11.43
C LEU A 99 4.74 -9.16 -11.77
N ILE A 100 5.97 -8.71 -11.43
CA ILE A 100 6.45 -7.34 -11.72
C ILE A 100 6.49 -7.07 -13.22
N ARG A 101 7.17 -7.94 -13.98
CA ARG A 101 7.32 -7.78 -15.44
C ARG A 101 6.00 -7.70 -16.19
N ASN A 102 4.94 -8.33 -15.68
CA ASN A 102 3.60 -8.33 -16.27
C ASN A 102 2.66 -7.29 -15.65
N GLY A 103 3.16 -6.42 -14.74
CA GLY A 103 2.36 -5.38 -14.06
C GLY A 103 1.20 -5.94 -13.24
N LEU A 104 1.33 -7.19 -12.76
CA LEU A 104 0.21 -7.90 -12.13
C LEU A 104 -0.16 -7.30 -10.76
N GLN A 105 0.80 -6.79 -9.98
CA GLN A 105 0.48 -6.16 -8.69
C GLN A 105 -0.41 -4.91 -8.84
N GLU A 106 -0.22 -4.15 -9.91
CA GLU A 106 -1.08 -3.00 -10.24
C GLU A 106 -2.49 -3.47 -10.61
N LYS A 107 -2.60 -4.51 -11.44
CA LYS A 107 -3.87 -5.10 -11.85
C LYS A 107 -4.64 -5.69 -10.65
N LEU A 108 -3.94 -6.39 -9.74
CA LEU A 108 -4.53 -6.93 -8.51
C LEU A 108 -5.04 -5.81 -7.60
N PHE A 109 -4.27 -4.72 -7.44
CA PHE A 109 -4.73 -3.54 -6.70
C PHE A 109 -5.95 -2.90 -7.36
N ALA A 110 -5.93 -2.69 -8.67
CA ALA A 110 -7.04 -2.11 -9.41
C ALA A 110 -8.32 -2.97 -9.31
N GLN A 111 -8.20 -4.28 -9.33
CA GLN A 111 -9.33 -5.20 -9.14
C GLN A 111 -9.95 -5.05 -7.74
N VAL A 112 -9.11 -4.97 -6.70
CA VAL A 112 -9.61 -4.73 -5.32
C VAL A 112 -10.35 -3.38 -5.25
N VAL A 113 -9.78 -2.32 -5.82
CA VAL A 113 -10.43 -1.00 -5.85
C VAL A 113 -11.76 -1.06 -6.59
N ALA A 114 -11.83 -1.73 -7.75
CA ALA A 114 -13.06 -1.90 -8.52
C ALA A 114 -14.14 -2.63 -7.71
N ALA A 115 -13.81 -3.75 -7.08
CA ALA A 115 -14.72 -4.50 -6.23
C ALA A 115 -15.25 -3.68 -5.04
N LEU A 116 -14.39 -2.82 -4.45
CA LEU A 116 -14.81 -1.93 -3.36
C LEU A 116 -15.68 -0.77 -3.84
N MET A 117 -15.49 -0.31 -5.08
CA MET A 117 -16.38 0.67 -5.72
C MET A 117 -17.76 0.07 -6.01
N GLU A 118 -17.83 -1.15 -6.54
CA GLU A 118 -19.09 -1.87 -6.78
C GLU A 118 -19.90 -2.08 -5.48
N ARG A 119 -19.19 -2.28 -4.35
CA ARG A 119 -19.80 -2.34 -3.01
C ARG A 119 -20.18 -0.97 -2.44
N GLY A 120 -19.94 0.14 -3.14
CA GLY A 120 -20.19 1.50 -2.67
C GLY A 120 -19.27 1.98 -1.55
N LEU A 121 -18.16 1.28 -1.29
CA LEU A 121 -17.20 1.63 -0.24
C LEU A 121 -16.18 2.69 -0.69
N ILE A 122 -15.91 2.82 -1.97
CA ILE A 122 -15.07 3.88 -2.55
C ILE A 122 -15.93 4.73 -3.48
N LEU A 123 -16.22 5.96 -3.08
CA LEU A 123 -17.10 6.88 -3.81
C LEU A 123 -16.34 7.88 -4.69
N LYS A 124 -15.05 8.08 -4.46
CA LYS A 124 -14.18 9.06 -5.14
C LYS A 124 -14.66 10.52 -5.14
N LYS A 125 -15.70 10.86 -4.36
CA LYS A 125 -16.23 12.25 -4.23
C LYS A 125 -15.32 13.18 -3.45
N GLY A 126 -14.40 12.64 -2.69
CA GLY A 126 -13.36 13.40 -2.01
C GLY A 126 -12.16 12.53 -1.70
N THR A 127 -10.96 13.09 -1.92
CA THR A 127 -9.71 12.37 -1.75
C THR A 127 -8.87 13.00 -0.65
N ILE A 128 -8.38 12.18 0.26
CA ILE A 128 -7.32 12.53 1.21
C ILE A 128 -5.99 12.15 0.55
N VAL A 129 -5.09 13.11 0.38
CA VAL A 129 -3.74 12.87 -0.12
C VAL A 129 -2.76 12.88 1.04
N ASP A 130 -1.93 11.86 1.12
CA ASP A 130 -0.88 11.77 2.14
C ASP A 130 0.26 10.88 1.63
N SER A 131 1.39 10.91 2.35
CA SER A 131 2.55 10.10 2.02
C SER A 131 3.20 9.50 3.24
N THR A 132 3.87 8.38 3.04
CA THR A 132 4.65 7.76 4.09
C THR A 132 6.01 7.33 3.58
N ILE A 133 7.04 7.50 4.43
CA ILE A 133 8.41 7.08 4.13
C ILE A 133 8.53 5.59 4.45
N ILE A 134 9.11 4.85 3.50
CA ILE A 134 9.57 3.46 3.66
C ILE A 134 11.08 3.48 3.52
N SER A 135 11.77 3.08 4.57
CA SER A 135 13.24 3.10 4.60
C SER A 135 13.83 2.06 3.65
N ALA A 136 14.94 2.39 3.02
CA ALA A 136 15.76 1.46 2.23
C ALA A 136 17.09 1.16 2.94
N PRO A 137 17.75 0.03 2.63
CA PRO A 137 19.08 -0.26 3.16
C PRO A 137 20.06 0.84 2.75
N SER A 138 20.70 1.47 3.73
CA SER A 138 21.70 2.52 3.52
C SER A 138 23.13 1.97 3.40
N SER A 139 23.34 0.66 3.64
CA SER A 139 24.64 0.00 3.58
C SER A 139 25.17 -0.06 2.16
N THR A 140 26.48 0.12 2.03
CA THR A 140 27.24 -0.08 0.78
C THR A 140 27.98 -1.43 0.77
N LYS A 141 27.74 -2.29 1.78
CA LYS A 141 28.33 -3.64 1.89
C LYS A 141 27.58 -4.62 0.96
N ASN A 142 27.58 -4.34 -0.34
CA ASN A 142 27.05 -5.20 -1.38
C ASN A 142 28.08 -5.34 -2.51
N LYS A 143 27.84 -6.26 -3.45
CA LYS A 143 28.74 -6.55 -4.57
C LYS A 143 29.14 -5.28 -5.35
N GLU A 144 28.21 -4.35 -5.54
CA GLU A 144 28.43 -3.12 -6.29
C GLU A 144 29.00 -1.98 -5.45
N LYS A 145 29.12 -2.15 -4.13
CA LYS A 145 29.56 -1.13 -3.15
C LYS A 145 28.79 0.20 -3.26
N LYS A 146 27.54 0.16 -3.71
CA LYS A 146 26.68 1.33 -3.97
C LYS A 146 25.34 1.18 -3.26
N ARG A 147 24.79 2.31 -2.85
CA ARG A 147 23.39 2.39 -2.40
C ARG A 147 22.45 2.23 -3.59
N ASP A 148 21.16 2.05 -3.30
CA ASP A 148 20.12 2.06 -4.32
C ASP A 148 20.04 3.45 -4.99
N PRO A 149 20.24 3.56 -6.32
CA PRO A 149 20.27 4.83 -7.03
C PRO A 149 18.88 5.53 -7.07
N ASP A 150 17.79 4.75 -6.98
CA ASP A 150 16.43 5.28 -7.02
C ASP A 150 15.93 5.74 -5.63
N ALA A 151 16.66 5.40 -4.56
CA ALA A 151 16.33 5.84 -3.21
C ALA A 151 17.11 7.10 -2.84
N HIS A 152 16.44 8.03 -2.15
CA HIS A 152 17.07 9.30 -1.74
C HIS A 152 16.87 9.58 -0.25
N GLN A 153 17.65 10.56 0.24
CA GLN A 153 17.56 11.03 1.61
C GLN A 153 16.50 12.14 1.74
N VAL A 154 15.78 12.12 2.85
CA VAL A 154 14.88 13.20 3.26
C VAL A 154 14.99 13.42 4.77
N LYS A 155 14.94 14.68 5.19
CA LYS A 155 14.90 15.04 6.61
C LYS A 155 13.45 15.19 7.06
N LYS A 156 13.05 14.46 8.11
CA LYS A 156 11.74 14.63 8.75
C LYS A 156 11.96 14.92 10.24
N GLY A 157 11.61 16.13 10.68
CA GLY A 157 12.04 16.63 11.98
C GLY A 157 13.57 16.70 12.06
N ASN A 158 14.16 16.07 13.07
CA ASN A 158 15.62 16.00 13.24
C ASN A 158 16.25 14.70 12.70
N THR A 159 15.45 13.81 12.10
CA THR A 159 15.93 12.51 11.63
C THR A 159 16.04 12.47 10.10
N TRP A 160 17.16 11.94 9.62
CA TRP A 160 17.36 11.64 8.21
C TRP A 160 16.87 10.23 7.88
N HIS A 161 16.11 10.13 6.81
CA HIS A 161 15.62 8.87 6.26
C HIS A 161 16.17 8.68 4.86
N PHE A 162 16.65 7.48 4.56
CA PHE A 162 17.03 7.07 3.21
C PHE A 162 16.03 6.03 2.72
N GLY A 163 15.42 6.26 1.56
CA GLY A 163 14.42 5.32 1.04
C GLY A 163 13.49 5.94 0.01
N TYR A 164 12.24 5.52 0.10
CA TYR A 164 11.16 5.85 -0.82
C TYR A 164 9.97 6.45 -0.10
N LYS A 165 9.10 7.12 -0.84
CA LYS A 165 7.77 7.53 -0.37
C LYS A 165 6.70 6.72 -1.08
N ALA A 166 5.71 6.27 -0.33
CA ALA A 166 4.43 5.84 -0.85
C ALA A 166 3.45 7.01 -0.71
N HIS A 167 3.08 7.62 -1.83
CA HIS A 167 2.02 8.61 -1.90
C HIS A 167 0.71 7.90 -2.18
N ILE A 168 -0.34 8.24 -1.45
CA ILE A 168 -1.65 7.59 -1.57
C ILE A 168 -2.78 8.59 -1.70
N GLY A 169 -3.75 8.26 -2.55
CA GLY A 169 -5.06 8.86 -2.61
C GLY A 169 -6.07 7.96 -1.90
N VAL A 170 -6.73 8.49 -0.89
CA VAL A 170 -7.64 7.75 0.01
C VAL A 170 -9.03 8.36 -0.07
N ASP A 171 -10.05 7.53 -0.19
CA ASP A 171 -11.44 7.98 -0.15
C ASP A 171 -11.76 8.61 1.21
N LYS A 172 -12.36 9.82 1.19
CA LYS A 172 -12.63 10.61 2.40
C LYS A 172 -13.66 9.97 3.32
N ASP A 173 -14.54 9.14 2.79
CA ASP A 173 -15.65 8.57 3.55
C ASP A 173 -15.29 7.22 4.15
N SER A 174 -14.74 6.31 3.38
CA SER A 174 -14.34 4.97 3.83
C SER A 174 -12.93 4.90 4.43
N GLY A 175 -12.01 5.78 4.02
CA GLY A 175 -10.60 5.66 4.38
C GLY A 175 -9.85 4.60 3.58
N LEU A 176 -10.40 4.09 2.46
CA LEU A 176 -9.79 3.09 1.61
C LEU A 176 -8.96 3.74 0.49
N VAL A 177 -7.86 3.11 0.11
CA VAL A 177 -6.92 3.62 -0.87
C VAL A 177 -7.41 3.32 -2.28
N HIS A 178 -7.49 4.34 -3.13
CA HIS A 178 -7.84 4.18 -4.54
C HIS A 178 -6.67 4.44 -5.49
N THR A 179 -5.62 5.13 -5.03
CA THR A 179 -4.44 5.43 -5.85
C THR A 179 -3.17 5.30 -5.03
N VAL A 180 -2.13 4.73 -5.61
CA VAL A 180 -0.81 4.54 -4.99
C VAL A 180 0.29 4.93 -5.96
N LYS A 181 1.26 5.74 -5.50
CA LYS A 181 2.43 6.14 -6.29
C LYS A 181 3.70 6.03 -5.46
N ALA A 182 4.70 5.35 -6.01
CA ALA A 182 6.05 5.30 -5.44
C ALA A 182 6.90 6.43 -5.99
N THR A 183 7.71 7.05 -5.12
CA THR A 183 8.77 7.98 -5.52
C THR A 183 10.00 7.82 -4.63
N ALA A 184 11.12 8.41 -5.01
CA ALA A 184 12.23 8.63 -4.09
C ALA A 184 11.79 9.50 -2.90
N ALA A 185 12.40 9.31 -1.73
CA ALA A 185 11.96 9.99 -0.50
C ALA A 185 12.11 11.53 -0.54
N ASN A 186 12.98 12.08 -1.39
CA ASN A 186 13.21 13.52 -1.54
C ASN A 186 12.16 14.24 -2.40
N VAL A 187 11.30 13.52 -3.12
CA VAL A 187 10.23 14.12 -3.92
C VAL A 187 9.23 14.82 -3.00
N HIS A 188 8.85 16.05 -3.36
CA HIS A 188 7.90 16.82 -2.56
C HIS A 188 6.48 16.28 -2.71
N ASP A 189 5.76 16.16 -1.59
CA ASP A 189 4.41 15.59 -1.56
C ASP A 189 3.43 16.37 -2.43
N VAL A 190 3.56 17.69 -2.45
CA VAL A 190 2.70 18.58 -3.26
C VAL A 190 2.82 18.33 -4.77
N SER A 191 3.98 17.87 -5.28
CA SER A 191 4.18 17.59 -6.71
C SER A 191 3.51 16.32 -7.19
N GLU A 192 3.13 15.43 -6.27
CA GLU A 192 2.47 14.18 -6.61
C GLU A 192 0.94 14.27 -6.48
N THR A 193 0.40 15.42 -6.01
CA THR A 193 -1.04 15.57 -5.72
C THR A 193 -1.93 15.25 -6.92
N SER A 194 -1.63 15.80 -8.10
CA SER A 194 -2.42 15.60 -9.32
C SER A 194 -2.50 14.13 -9.74
N LYS A 195 -1.42 13.39 -9.53
CA LYS A 195 -1.31 11.96 -9.88
C LYS A 195 -2.09 11.05 -8.92
N LEU A 196 -2.52 11.57 -7.76
CA LEU A 196 -3.30 10.84 -6.77
C LEU A 196 -4.81 11.03 -6.94
N LEU A 197 -5.21 11.96 -7.81
CA LEU A 197 -6.62 12.28 -8.04
C LEU A 197 -7.18 11.45 -9.19
N THR A 198 -8.46 11.09 -9.07
CA THR A 198 -9.22 10.34 -10.09
C THR A 198 -9.89 11.25 -11.11
N GLY A 199 -10.00 12.55 -10.77
CA GLY A 199 -10.73 13.55 -11.52
C GLY A 199 -12.23 13.59 -11.24
N GLU A 200 -12.71 12.83 -10.25
CA GLU A 200 -14.12 12.79 -9.83
C GLU A 200 -14.37 13.60 -8.54
N GLU A 201 -13.30 14.08 -7.91
CA GLU A 201 -13.33 14.71 -6.59
C GLU A 201 -14.07 16.05 -6.59
N GLU A 202 -14.88 16.27 -5.57
CA GLU A 202 -15.44 17.58 -5.18
C GLU A 202 -14.50 18.30 -4.21
N ALA A 203 -13.71 17.56 -3.43
CA ALA A 203 -12.77 18.09 -2.46
C ALA A 203 -11.51 17.23 -2.30
N VAL A 204 -10.38 17.89 -2.08
CA VAL A 204 -9.08 17.29 -1.77
C VAL A 204 -8.64 17.74 -0.39
N TYR A 205 -8.26 16.78 0.46
CA TYR A 205 -7.78 17.01 1.81
C TYR A 205 -6.29 16.65 1.90
N GLY A 206 -5.50 17.48 2.53
CA GLY A 206 -4.09 17.23 2.74
C GLY A 206 -3.55 17.96 3.96
N ASP A 207 -2.37 17.59 4.42
CA ASP A 207 -1.68 18.32 5.46
C ASP A 207 -1.02 19.60 4.94
N SER A 208 -0.32 20.32 5.80
CA SER A 208 0.36 21.57 5.43
C SER A 208 1.52 21.39 4.42
N GLY A 209 1.96 20.16 4.18
CA GLY A 209 2.93 19.81 3.13
C GLY A 209 2.36 19.94 1.73
N TYR A 210 1.03 19.91 1.59
CA TYR A 210 0.29 20.06 0.33
C TYR A 210 -0.18 21.50 0.06
N LEU A 211 0.28 22.47 0.85
CA LEU A 211 -0.06 23.89 0.62
C LEU A 211 0.36 24.32 -0.79
N GLY A 212 -0.58 24.92 -1.53
CA GLY A 212 -0.36 25.34 -2.90
C GLY A 212 -0.71 24.31 -3.96
N ALA A 213 -1.09 23.07 -3.61
CA ALA A 213 -1.43 22.01 -4.57
C ALA A 213 -2.44 22.47 -5.64
N GLY A 214 -3.51 23.16 -5.25
CA GLY A 214 -4.53 23.65 -6.18
C GLY A 214 -4.14 24.87 -7.02
N LYS A 215 -2.91 25.40 -6.88
CA LYS A 215 -2.37 26.54 -7.62
C LYS A 215 -1.23 26.16 -8.57
N ARG A 216 -0.84 24.89 -8.60
CA ARG A 216 0.22 24.40 -9.49
C ARG A 216 -0.30 24.32 -10.93
N GLU A 217 0.60 24.35 -11.89
CA GLU A 217 0.28 24.21 -13.32
C GLU A 217 -0.39 22.86 -13.63
N ASP A 218 0.05 21.79 -12.94
CA ASP A 218 -0.48 20.44 -13.06
C ASP A 218 -1.71 20.18 -12.17
N ALA A 219 -2.26 21.20 -11.49
CA ALA A 219 -3.39 21.02 -10.59
C ALA A 219 -4.68 20.67 -11.32
N VAL A 220 -5.37 19.64 -10.84
CA VAL A 220 -6.73 19.32 -11.29
C VAL A 220 -7.69 20.30 -10.63
N VAL A 221 -8.05 21.38 -11.35
CA VAL A 221 -8.88 22.47 -10.81
C VAL A 221 -10.37 22.17 -10.88
N ARG A 222 -10.79 21.38 -11.89
CA ARG A 222 -12.18 20.95 -12.11
C ARG A 222 -12.24 19.45 -12.23
N ASN A 223 -13.33 18.87 -11.71
CA ASN A 223 -13.58 17.45 -11.88
C ASN A 223 -14.16 17.15 -13.27
N LYS A 224 -14.33 15.85 -13.59
CA LYS A 224 -14.89 15.39 -14.87
C LYS A 224 -16.29 15.93 -15.18
N SER A 225 -17.05 16.32 -14.16
CA SER A 225 -18.37 16.96 -14.31
C SER A 225 -18.27 18.49 -14.43
N GLY A 226 -17.08 19.07 -14.55
CA GLY A 226 -16.86 20.50 -14.71
C GLY A 226 -16.90 21.32 -13.40
N HIS A 227 -17.21 20.73 -12.27
CA HIS A 227 -17.26 21.42 -10.99
C HIS A 227 -15.86 21.72 -10.44
N LYS A 228 -15.71 22.89 -9.82
CA LYS A 228 -14.46 23.30 -9.18
C LYS A 228 -14.14 22.44 -7.96
N ILE A 229 -12.94 21.85 -7.93
CA ILE A 229 -12.46 21.07 -6.80
C ILE A 229 -12.06 21.98 -5.64
N LYS A 230 -12.51 21.68 -4.43
CA LYS A 230 -12.19 22.43 -3.20
C LYS A 230 -10.96 21.81 -2.51
N TYR A 231 -9.80 22.48 -2.58
CA TYR A 231 -8.59 22.08 -1.87
C TYR A 231 -8.67 22.49 -0.40
N LYS A 232 -8.95 21.54 0.48
CA LYS A 232 -9.10 21.70 1.94
C LYS A 232 -7.80 21.30 2.65
N ILE A 233 -6.72 22.03 2.37
CA ILE A 233 -5.40 21.78 2.94
C ILE A 233 -5.30 22.43 4.33
N ASN A 234 -4.67 21.73 5.30
CA ASN A 234 -4.42 22.28 6.64
C ASN A 234 -3.43 23.44 6.57
N ARG A 235 -3.67 24.51 7.34
CA ARG A 235 -2.75 25.63 7.52
C ARG A 235 -1.60 25.23 8.44
N ARG A 236 -0.44 25.84 8.26
CA ARG A 236 0.65 25.71 9.22
C ARG A 236 0.27 26.36 10.55
N PRO A 237 0.63 25.78 11.71
CA PRO A 237 0.33 26.37 13.02
C PRO A 237 0.78 27.82 13.16
N SER A 238 1.92 28.19 12.56
CA SER A 238 2.43 29.57 12.54
C SER A 238 1.50 30.55 11.81
N GLN A 239 0.79 30.11 10.76
CA GLN A 239 -0.17 30.96 10.05
C GLN A 239 -1.43 31.19 10.89
N VAL A 240 -1.89 30.19 11.65
CA VAL A 240 -3.04 30.32 12.55
C VAL A 240 -2.72 31.28 13.70
N LYS A 241 -1.50 31.21 14.26
CA LYS A 241 -1.05 32.09 15.36
C LYS A 241 -1.00 33.58 14.97
N LYS A 242 -0.87 33.91 13.69
CA LYS A 242 -0.85 35.30 13.20
C LYS A 242 -2.23 35.95 13.08
N LEU A 243 -3.31 35.20 13.27
CA LEU A 243 -4.67 35.72 13.21
C LEU A 243 -5.08 36.39 14.52
N SER A 244 -6.09 37.24 14.49
CA SER A 244 -6.73 37.80 15.68
C SER A 244 -7.29 36.70 16.59
N LYS A 245 -7.54 36.97 17.87
CA LYS A 245 -8.06 35.96 18.82
C LYS A 245 -9.34 35.28 18.32
N SER A 246 -10.30 36.05 17.80
CA SER A 246 -11.52 35.50 17.19
C SER A 246 -11.24 34.69 15.94
N GLY A 247 -10.35 35.17 15.07
CA GLY A 247 -9.88 34.48 13.89
C GLY A 247 -9.17 33.16 14.20
N GLN A 248 -8.36 33.11 15.28
CA GLN A 248 -7.73 31.86 15.72
C GLN A 248 -8.73 30.81 16.16
N TYR A 249 -9.81 31.21 16.87
CA TYR A 249 -10.85 30.28 17.28
C TYR A 249 -11.56 29.64 16.07
N ALA A 250 -12.02 30.48 15.14
CA ALA A 250 -12.66 30.02 13.91
C ALA A 250 -11.71 29.13 13.06
N ALA A 251 -10.44 29.54 12.93
CA ALA A 251 -9.44 28.77 12.21
C ALA A 251 -9.20 27.42 12.88
N LYS A 252 -9.02 27.34 14.21
CA LYS A 252 -8.83 26.08 14.94
C LYS A 252 -9.98 25.11 14.71
N LYS A 253 -11.24 25.59 14.76
CA LYS A 253 -12.42 24.75 14.47
C LYS A 253 -12.39 24.21 13.04
N ALA A 254 -12.07 25.04 12.07
CA ALA A 254 -11.95 24.62 10.66
C ALA A 254 -10.80 23.64 10.43
N GLU A 255 -9.64 23.89 11.05
CA GLU A 255 -8.48 22.98 10.94
C GLU A 255 -8.78 21.64 11.63
N HIS A 256 -9.47 21.64 12.77
CA HIS A 256 -9.90 20.40 13.44
C HIS A 256 -10.81 19.55 12.54
N ALA A 257 -11.80 20.16 11.90
CA ALA A 257 -12.69 19.46 10.97
C ALA A 257 -11.92 18.82 9.79
N LYS A 258 -10.92 19.51 9.22
CA LYS A 258 -10.06 18.94 8.17
C LYS A 258 -9.21 17.78 8.70
N SER A 259 -8.63 17.94 9.90
CA SER A 259 -7.79 16.92 10.53
C SER A 259 -8.58 15.68 10.90
N SER A 260 -9.84 15.81 11.30
CA SER A 260 -10.75 14.68 11.57
C SER A 260 -10.98 13.82 10.32
N VAL A 261 -11.19 14.46 9.15
CA VAL A 261 -11.28 13.73 7.88
C VAL A 261 -9.97 13.02 7.55
N ARG A 262 -8.82 13.72 7.70
CA ARG A 262 -7.50 13.17 7.40
C ARG A 262 -7.09 12.02 8.33
N ALA A 263 -7.60 11.97 9.56
CA ALA A 263 -7.26 10.91 10.50
C ALA A 263 -7.50 9.50 9.94
N LYS A 264 -8.38 9.35 8.95
CA LYS A 264 -8.65 8.07 8.30
C LYS A 264 -7.44 7.47 7.58
N VAL A 265 -6.53 8.30 7.06
CA VAL A 265 -5.30 7.83 6.41
C VAL A 265 -4.36 7.11 7.39
N GLU A 266 -4.41 7.48 8.66
CA GLU A 266 -3.59 6.84 9.69
C GLU A 266 -3.95 5.36 9.90
N HIS A 267 -5.22 4.98 9.66
CA HIS A 267 -5.64 3.57 9.72
C HIS A 267 -4.96 2.74 8.64
N VAL A 268 -4.87 3.26 7.42
CA VAL A 268 -4.17 2.60 6.30
C VAL A 268 -2.69 2.41 6.62
N PHE A 269 -2.01 3.48 7.03
CA PHE A 269 -0.61 3.41 7.41
C PHE A 269 -0.39 2.51 8.64
N GLY A 270 -1.38 2.47 9.55
CA GLY A 270 -1.38 1.56 10.69
C GLY A 270 -1.40 0.09 10.25
N VAL A 271 -2.25 -0.29 9.30
CA VAL A 271 -2.26 -1.65 8.74
C VAL A 271 -0.92 -1.95 8.09
N VAL A 272 -0.46 -1.12 7.14
CA VAL A 272 0.78 -1.37 6.39
C VAL A 272 2.01 -1.46 7.31
N LYS A 273 2.17 -0.52 8.26
CA LYS A 273 3.41 -0.43 9.07
C LYS A 273 3.38 -1.23 10.36
N LYS A 274 2.20 -1.46 10.95
CA LYS A 274 2.07 -2.14 12.25
C LYS A 274 1.58 -3.57 12.09
N GLN A 275 0.54 -3.81 11.27
CA GLN A 275 -0.04 -5.13 11.11
C GLN A 275 0.73 -5.96 10.07
N LEU A 276 1.13 -5.36 8.94
CA LEU A 276 1.91 -6.01 7.89
C LEU A 276 3.44 -5.77 8.03
N HIS A 277 3.88 -5.11 9.10
CA HIS A 277 5.28 -4.86 9.47
C HIS A 277 6.14 -4.13 8.42
N PHE A 278 5.55 -3.61 7.35
CA PHE A 278 6.27 -3.01 6.24
C PHE A 278 6.73 -1.58 6.55
N ARG A 279 7.90 -1.45 7.16
CA ARG A 279 8.58 -0.17 7.49
C ARG A 279 9.86 0.07 6.71
N LYS A 280 10.46 -1.01 6.23
CA LYS A 280 11.72 -0.99 5.50
C LYS A 280 11.63 -1.93 4.31
N THR A 281 12.02 -1.44 3.13
CA THR A 281 12.08 -2.29 1.93
C THR A 281 13.33 -3.15 1.90
N ARG A 282 13.21 -4.33 1.27
CA ARG A 282 14.34 -5.23 0.95
C ARG A 282 14.75 -5.12 -0.51
N TYR A 283 13.86 -4.57 -1.35
CA TYR A 283 14.07 -4.51 -2.79
C TYR A 283 14.73 -3.20 -3.20
N ARG A 284 15.52 -3.23 -4.28
CA ARG A 284 16.14 -2.07 -4.92
C ARG A 284 15.39 -1.74 -6.21
N GLY A 285 15.30 -0.46 -6.50
CA GLY A 285 14.67 0.07 -7.71
C GLY A 285 13.22 0.49 -7.54
N LEU A 286 12.85 1.60 -8.18
CA LEU A 286 11.53 2.24 -8.04
C LEU A 286 10.39 1.36 -8.55
N GLU A 287 10.61 0.63 -9.65
CA GLU A 287 9.61 -0.29 -10.21
C GLU A 287 9.20 -1.37 -9.20
N LYS A 288 10.16 -1.97 -8.52
CA LYS A 288 9.90 -2.99 -7.49
C LYS A 288 9.20 -2.39 -6.26
N GLN A 289 9.47 -1.12 -5.95
CA GLN A 289 8.76 -0.43 -4.87
C GLN A 289 7.30 -0.15 -5.26
N GLN A 290 7.05 0.30 -6.48
CA GLN A 290 5.68 0.52 -6.96
C GLN A 290 4.87 -0.79 -6.89
N ALA A 291 5.44 -1.88 -7.38
CA ALA A 291 4.81 -3.21 -7.32
C ALA A 291 4.54 -3.66 -5.86
N LYS A 292 5.54 -3.49 -4.96
CA LYS A 292 5.38 -3.80 -3.53
C LYS A 292 4.30 -2.94 -2.89
N PHE A 293 4.25 -1.63 -3.18
CA PHE A 293 3.22 -0.75 -2.64
C PHE A 293 1.83 -1.14 -3.12
N ASN A 294 1.67 -1.46 -4.40
CA ASN A 294 0.38 -1.89 -4.94
C ASN A 294 -0.18 -3.10 -4.17
N ILE A 295 0.62 -4.16 -3.96
CA ILE A 295 0.13 -5.33 -3.22
C ILE A 295 -0.09 -5.03 -1.74
N MET A 296 0.76 -4.23 -1.10
CA MET A 296 0.59 -3.85 0.32
C MET A 296 -0.69 -3.06 0.55
N PHE A 297 -1.03 -2.12 -0.33
CA PHE A 297 -2.25 -1.33 -0.21
C PHE A 297 -3.50 -2.09 -0.68
N ALA A 298 -3.36 -3.07 -1.60
CA ALA A 298 -4.44 -4.01 -1.90
C ALA A 298 -4.82 -4.82 -0.65
N LEU A 299 -3.83 -5.43 0.01
CA LEU A 299 -4.04 -6.17 1.26
C LEU A 299 -4.59 -5.29 2.39
N ALA A 300 -4.06 -4.06 2.52
CA ALA A 300 -4.57 -3.11 3.50
C ALA A 300 -6.05 -2.76 3.27
N ASN A 301 -6.45 -2.55 2.02
CA ASN A 301 -7.84 -2.31 1.66
C ASN A 301 -8.75 -3.49 2.01
N LEU A 302 -8.34 -4.71 1.67
CA LEU A 302 -9.10 -5.93 1.99
C LEU A 302 -9.28 -6.08 3.51
N ILE A 303 -8.21 -5.89 4.30
CA ILE A 303 -8.25 -5.97 5.76
C ILE A 303 -9.13 -4.88 6.37
N LEU A 304 -9.08 -3.66 5.84
CA LEU A 304 -9.88 -2.54 6.34
C LEU A 304 -11.35 -2.70 5.98
N ALA A 305 -11.66 -3.14 4.75
CA ALA A 305 -13.03 -3.34 4.28
C ALA A 305 -13.77 -4.49 4.97
N ASP A 306 -13.03 -5.41 5.62
CA ASP A 306 -13.58 -6.52 6.40
C ASP A 306 -13.97 -6.11 7.85
N ARG A 307 -13.69 -4.87 8.25
CA ARG A 307 -14.07 -4.39 9.59
C ARG A 307 -15.58 -4.15 9.68
N PRO A 308 -16.23 -4.49 10.82
CA PRO A 308 -17.68 -4.36 10.99
C PRO A 308 -18.22 -2.94 10.69
N CYS A 309 -17.43 -1.89 10.94
CA CYS A 309 -17.82 -0.51 10.68
C CYS A 309 -17.89 -0.13 9.19
N LEU A 310 -17.36 -0.96 8.30
CA LEU A 310 -17.42 -0.77 6.83
C LEU A 310 -18.17 -1.92 6.14
N ALA A 311 -18.54 -2.97 6.88
CA ALA A 311 -19.25 -4.13 6.35
C ALA A 311 -20.78 -3.98 6.39
N ALA A 312 -21.29 -2.94 7.04
CA ALA A 312 -22.69 -2.56 7.13
C ALA A 312 -23.01 -1.45 6.14
#